data_183eb198e964e94ee73b8dd38552fe45
#
_entry.id   183eb198e964e94ee73b8dd38552fe45
#
_cell.length_a   1.000
_cell.length_b   1.000
_cell.length_c   1.000
_cell.angle_alpha   90.00
_cell.angle_beta   90.00
_cell.angle_gamma   90.00
#
_symmetry.space_group_name_H-M   'P 1'
#
loop_
_entity.id
_entity.type
_entity.pdbx_description
1 polymer ?
#
loop_
_entity_poly.entity_id
_entity_poly.type
_entity_poly.pdbx_seq_one_letter_code
_entity_poly.pdbx_strand_id
1 'polypeptide(L)' 'MQAAVGDRLHVHSRTVGVPDETSEIIEVRGKAGEPPYLVRHANGREGLVYPGADATIERSPGPSSA' A
#
# COMPACT_ATOMS: atom_id res chain seq x y z
N MET A 1 -6.49 -5.72 -8.56
CA MET A 1 -6.27 -5.20 -7.21
C MET A 1 -6.92 -3.83 -7.10
N GLN A 2 -7.65 -3.61 -6.05
CA GLN A 2 -8.33 -2.33 -5.85
C GLN A 2 -7.99 -1.80 -4.47
N ALA A 3 -7.71 -0.51 -4.42
CA ALA A 3 -7.38 0.15 -3.17
C ALA A 3 -7.87 1.59 -3.18
N ALA A 4 -7.87 2.21 -2.03
CA ALA A 4 -8.28 3.60 -1.88
C ALA A 4 -7.27 4.34 -1.02
N VAL A 5 -7.32 5.66 -1.12
CA VAL A 5 -6.48 6.51 -0.26
C VAL A 5 -6.80 6.19 1.22
N GLY A 6 -5.75 5.99 1.99
CA GLY A 6 -5.87 5.61 3.39
C GLY A 6 -5.66 4.12 3.63
N ASP A 7 -5.78 3.31 2.60
CA ASP A 7 -5.47 1.89 2.72
C ASP A 7 -3.96 1.70 2.84
N ARG A 8 -3.55 0.55 3.33
CA ARG A 8 -2.15 0.22 3.44
C ARG A 8 -1.77 -0.84 2.45
N LEU A 9 -0.62 -0.65 1.83
CA LEU A 9 -0.03 -1.64 0.93
C LEU A 9 0.98 -2.44 1.73
N HIS A 10 0.74 -3.73 1.81
CA HIS A 10 1.62 -4.64 2.52
C HIS A 10 2.37 -5.47 1.48
N VAL A 11 3.69 -5.34 1.47
CA VAL A 11 4.54 -6.07 0.53
C VAL A 11 5.31 -7.12 1.29
N HIS A 12 5.08 -8.38 0.92
CA HIS A 12 5.74 -9.49 1.57
C HIS A 12 7.19 -9.59 1.11
N SER A 13 8.11 -9.64 2.06
CA SER A 13 9.52 -9.76 1.74
C SER A 13 9.85 -11.20 1.37
N ARG A 14 10.63 -11.36 0.30
CA ARG A 14 11.14 -12.67 -0.11
C ARG A 14 12.51 -12.97 0.46
N THR A 15 13.12 -11.99 1.10
CA THR A 15 14.47 -12.11 1.62
C THR A 15 14.42 -12.47 3.09
N VAL A 16 15.09 -13.56 3.46
CA VAL A 16 15.17 -13.97 4.86
C VAL A 16 15.90 -12.87 5.65
N GLY A 17 15.31 -12.52 6.79
CA GLY A 17 15.87 -11.48 7.64
C GLY A 17 15.46 -10.07 7.29
N VAL A 18 14.73 -9.89 6.19
CA VAL A 18 14.19 -8.58 5.82
C VAL A 18 12.70 -8.57 6.16
N PRO A 19 12.25 -7.64 6.99
CA PRO A 19 10.82 -7.58 7.34
C PRO A 19 9.97 -7.14 6.15
N ASP A 20 8.71 -7.52 6.20
CA ASP A 20 7.75 -7.05 5.22
C ASP A 20 7.61 -5.53 5.32
N GLU A 21 7.29 -4.90 4.21
CA GLU A 21 7.08 -3.46 4.18
C GLU A 21 5.60 -3.13 4.15
N THR A 22 5.23 -2.12 4.90
CA THR A 22 3.88 -1.57 4.88
C THR A 22 3.96 -0.10 4.57
N SER A 23 3.19 0.32 3.59
CA SER A 23 3.15 1.71 3.15
C SER A 23 1.71 2.20 3.13
N GLU A 24 1.52 3.49 3.34
CA GLU A 24 0.21 4.09 3.27
C GLU A 24 -0.06 4.59 1.86
N ILE A 25 -1.20 4.23 1.30
CA ILE A 25 -1.60 4.73 -0.02
C ILE A 25 -2.14 6.14 0.15
N ILE A 26 -1.46 7.09 -0.48
CA ILE A 26 -1.84 8.50 -0.41
C ILE A 26 -2.48 9.00 -1.70
N GLU A 27 -2.35 8.23 -2.78
CA GLU A 27 -3.00 8.56 -4.04
C GLU A 27 -3.16 7.29 -4.86
N VAL A 28 -4.28 7.17 -5.53
CA VAL A 28 -4.53 6.08 -6.47
C VAL A 28 -4.54 6.67 -7.87
N ARG A 29 -3.62 6.22 -8.69
CA ARG A 29 -3.46 6.77 -10.03
C ARG A 29 -4.14 5.97 -11.13
N GLY A 30 -4.45 4.72 -10.84
CA GLY A 30 -5.17 3.88 -11.78
C GLY A 30 -6.67 4.12 -11.70
N LYS A 31 -7.39 3.53 -12.62
CA LYS A 31 -8.84 3.61 -12.65
C LYS A 31 -9.43 2.61 -11.66
N ALA A 32 -10.55 2.99 -11.04
CA ALA A 32 -11.31 2.08 -10.18
C ALA A 32 -10.50 1.45 -9.06
N GLY A 33 -9.54 2.19 -8.51
CA GLY A 33 -8.72 1.68 -7.42
C GLY A 33 -7.56 0.81 -7.87
N GLU A 34 -7.24 0.82 -9.14
CA GLU A 34 -6.15 0.02 -9.67
C GLU A 34 -4.80 0.73 -9.57
N PRO A 35 -3.68 -0.04 -9.61
CA PRO A 35 -2.36 0.56 -9.59
C PRO A 35 -2.11 1.39 -10.86
N PRO A 36 -1.12 2.27 -10.84
CA PRO A 36 -0.12 2.42 -9.78
C PRO A 36 -0.65 3.23 -8.60
N TYR A 37 -0.01 3.02 -7.46
CA TYR A 37 -0.36 3.77 -6.25
C TYR A 37 0.81 4.64 -5.81
N LEU A 38 0.49 5.85 -5.39
CA LEU A 38 1.48 6.67 -4.70
C LEU A 38 1.37 6.34 -3.22
N VAL A 39 2.47 5.91 -2.64
CA VAL A 39 2.49 5.47 -1.25
C VAL A 39 3.51 6.27 -0.46
N ARG A 40 3.29 6.35 0.83
CA ARG A 40 4.25 6.90 1.77
C ARG A 40 4.80 5.77 2.62
N HIS A 41 6.12 5.63 2.59
CA HIS A 41 6.81 4.62 3.39
C HIS A 41 6.97 5.08 4.84
N ALA A 42 7.32 4.14 5.70
CA ALA A 42 7.48 4.42 7.13
C ALA A 42 8.52 5.51 7.42
N ASN A 43 9.51 5.65 6.55
CA ASN A 43 10.54 6.67 6.71
C ASN A 43 10.12 8.05 6.18
N GLY A 44 8.87 8.20 5.76
CA GLY A 44 8.36 9.46 5.23
C GLY A 44 8.56 9.66 3.74
N ARG A 45 9.27 8.78 3.08
CA ARG A 45 9.46 8.87 1.64
C ARG A 45 8.21 8.45 0.88
N GLU A 46 7.98 9.10 -0.23
CA GLU A 46 6.87 8.78 -1.11
C GLU A 46 7.39 8.18 -2.40
N GLY A 47 6.64 7.26 -2.96
CA GLY A 47 7.02 6.64 -4.21
C GLY A 47 5.84 6.02 -4.92
N LEU A 48 5.96 5.91 -6.23
CA LEU A 48 4.95 5.29 -7.07
C LEU A 48 5.27 3.82 -7.20
N VAL A 49 4.29 2.97 -6.92
CA VAL A 49 4.50 1.52 -6.92
C VAL A 49 3.47 0.81 -7.79
N TYR A 50 3.91 -0.30 -8.37
CA TYR A 50 3.07 -1.23 -9.12
C TYR A 50 3.06 -2.55 -8.37
N PRO A 51 2.12 -2.75 -7.44
CA PRO A 51 2.13 -3.96 -6.62
C PRO A 51 1.97 -5.21 -7.47
N GLY A 52 2.75 -6.21 -7.12
CA GLY A 52 2.67 -7.51 -7.75
C GLY A 52 1.98 -8.54 -6.88
N ALA A 53 2.21 -9.81 -7.18
CA ALA A 53 1.56 -10.92 -6.48
C ALA A 53 1.93 -11.00 -5.00
N ASP A 54 3.06 -10.42 -4.62
CA ASP A 54 3.50 -10.44 -3.22
C ASP A 54 2.93 -9.32 -2.38
N ALA A 55 2.08 -8.50 -2.97
CA ALA A 55 1.49 -7.37 -2.28
C ALA A 55 0.03 -7.63 -1.97
N THR A 56 -0.40 -7.17 -0.81
CA THR A 56 -1.80 -7.22 -0.42
C THR A 56 -2.23 -5.84 0.05
N ILE A 57 -3.52 -5.58 -0.07
CA ILE A 57 -4.10 -4.34 0.42
C ILE A 57 -4.74 -4.62 1.75
N GLU A 58 -4.31 -3.88 2.76
CA GLU A 58 -4.93 -3.90 4.07
C GLU A 58 -5.80 -2.67 4.19
N ARG A 59 -7.07 -2.87 4.34
CA ARG A 59 -8.00 -1.76 4.43
C ARG A 59 -7.84 -1.05 5.75
N SER A 60 -7.84 0.26 5.66
CA SER A 60 -7.87 1.08 6.85
C SER A 60 -9.13 0.75 7.65
N PRO A 61 -9.04 0.63 8.99
CA PRO A 61 -10.22 0.40 9.81
C PRO A 61 -11.24 1.52 9.69
N GLY A 62 -10.80 2.64 9.16
CA GLY A 62 -11.69 3.74 8.89
C GLY A 62 -12.07 4.52 10.14
N PRO A 63 -12.52 5.76 9.94
CA PRO A 63 -12.94 6.60 11.05
C PRO A 63 -14.19 6.07 11.73
N SER A 64 -14.95 5.27 11.03
CA SER A 64 -16.15 4.68 11.59
C SER A 64 -15.84 3.75 12.74
N SER A 65 -14.63 3.28 12.83
CA SER A 65 -14.20 2.48 13.95
C SER A 65 -14.12 3.33 15.22
N ALA A 66 -14.13 4.58 15.02
CA ALA A 66 -14.14 5.48 16.16
C ALA A 66 -15.54 5.52 16.78
#